data_db403653bc5caa6ecab4935b6203ea3c
#
_entry.id   db403653bc5caa6ecab4935b6203ea3c
#
_cell.length_a   1.000
_cell.length_b   1.000
_cell.length_c   1.000
_cell.angle_alpha   90.00
_cell.angle_beta   90.00
_cell.angle_gamma   90.00
#
_symmetry.space_group_name_H-M   'P 1'
#
loop_
_entity.id
_entity.type
_entity.pdbx_description
1 polymer ?
#
loop_
_entity_poly.entity_id
_entity_poly.type
_entity_poly.pdbx_seq_one_letter_code
_entity_poly.pdbx_strand_id
1 'polypeptide(L)'
;MYDGDSLTAAPAVSFDGGDLDCGSGLLLLIRRHIDPLSPGELLEIFSNESSVEEDLPAWCRLTGNELVRAEREGQRLRFLVCKGRVAARAAAASEPAPRIHAAAAASPVEMAVDAAHRAHRHAPITQPVADVIVPSSLPSPSPAAPLEALAVGGVGSWPRPRWLLRALHERMEGRLSEQDFEAAADDAARLAIAAQQRAGANIVTDGEQRRDNYASFVGARLDNCQLIPITDLLPYVDDPEQFANELRALDVPAAQVRHPAVFGPLGRSRPLAVQEFEFARAAAPGAAIKIALPGPYLLTRTMWMECISDRAYSRREDLAIDIVRVLREELHFLLAAGASIVQLDEPVLSEVVYGASGAGGRTFMCGALGARRPVDEELAFARDLLGAVVEGLPRERLALHV
;
A
#
# COMPACT_ATOMS: atom_id res chain seq x y z
N MET A 1 23.84 -16.03 35.47
CA MET A 1 24.70 -14.99 36.05
C MET A 1 25.34 -14.33 34.84
N TYR A 2 24.71 -13.29 34.27
CA TYR A 2 25.23 -12.57 33.11
C TYR A 2 26.17 -11.47 33.61
N ASP A 3 27.39 -11.48 33.07
CA ASP A 3 28.44 -10.50 33.40
C ASP A 3 27.97 -9.06 33.07
N GLY A 4 28.03 -8.18 34.10
CA GLY A 4 27.53 -6.81 34.06
C GLY A 4 28.37 -5.80 33.27
N ASP A 5 29.36 -6.21 32.48
CA ASP A 5 30.34 -5.30 31.87
C ASP A 5 30.12 -4.99 30.38
N SER A 6 29.17 -5.64 29.71
CA SER A 6 28.85 -5.34 28.29
C SER A 6 27.83 -4.23 28.08
N LEU A 7 27.30 -3.61 29.15
CA LEU A 7 26.19 -2.66 29.14
C LEU A 7 26.61 -1.17 29.11
N THR A 8 27.90 -0.85 29.11
CA THR A 8 28.43 0.53 29.16
C THR A 8 28.81 1.12 27.79
N ALA A 9 28.49 0.44 26.70
CA ALA A 9 28.84 0.93 25.39
C ALA A 9 27.93 2.10 24.98
N ALA A 10 28.55 3.20 24.54
CA ALA A 10 27.82 4.35 24.00
C ALA A 10 27.07 3.96 22.71
N PRO A 11 25.86 4.48 22.50
CA PRO A 11 25.13 4.31 21.25
C PRO A 11 25.91 4.92 20.08
N ALA A 12 25.89 4.28 18.93
CA ALA A 12 26.50 4.81 17.71
C ALA A 12 25.68 5.99 17.16
N VAL A 13 24.36 5.92 17.32
CA VAL A 13 23.41 6.94 16.91
C VAL A 13 22.33 7.08 17.98
N SER A 14 21.83 8.30 18.20
CA SER A 14 20.72 8.61 19.09
C SER A 14 19.74 9.55 18.38
N PHE A 15 18.43 9.34 18.55
CA PHE A 15 17.42 10.26 18.05
C PHE A 15 16.19 10.32 18.99
N ASP A 16 15.43 11.40 18.85
CA ASP A 16 14.17 11.62 19.58
C ASP A 16 12.99 11.46 18.63
N GLY A 17 12.14 10.47 18.89
CA GLY A 17 10.90 10.20 18.16
C GLY A 17 9.72 11.07 18.65
N GLY A 18 9.87 11.82 19.75
CA GLY A 18 8.82 12.67 20.30
C GLY A 18 7.55 11.89 20.63
N ASP A 19 6.41 12.37 20.13
CA ASP A 19 5.08 11.80 20.38
C ASP A 19 4.65 10.82 19.27
N LEU A 20 5.59 10.37 18.41
CA LEU A 20 5.30 9.40 17.35
C LEU A 20 5.13 8.00 17.96
N ASP A 21 4.01 7.35 17.64
CA ASP A 21 3.82 5.92 17.87
C ASP A 21 4.47 5.08 16.75
N CYS A 22 4.50 3.77 16.95
CA CYS A 22 5.05 2.84 15.95
C CYS A 22 4.26 2.84 14.63
N GLY A 23 2.98 3.19 14.67
CA GLY A 23 2.10 3.29 13.50
C GLY A 23 2.21 4.63 12.76
N SER A 24 2.54 5.73 13.46
CA SER A 24 2.60 7.09 12.91
C SER A 24 3.98 7.51 12.40
N GLY A 25 4.91 6.57 12.23
CA GLY A 25 6.19 6.81 11.55
C GLY A 25 7.44 6.61 12.40
N LEU A 26 7.33 6.30 13.70
CA LEU A 26 8.50 6.03 14.55
C LEU A 26 9.36 4.88 14.00
N LEU A 27 8.73 3.80 13.49
CA LEU A 27 9.45 2.66 12.91
C LEU A 27 10.25 3.04 11.67
N LEU A 28 9.81 4.02 10.90
CA LEU A 28 10.57 4.56 9.77
C LEU A 28 11.83 5.30 10.22
N LEU A 29 11.69 6.12 11.28
CA LEU A 29 12.84 6.79 11.88
C LEU A 29 13.82 5.78 12.47
N ILE A 30 13.33 4.74 13.13
CA ILE A 30 14.17 3.66 13.65
C ILE A 30 14.95 3.00 12.51
N ARG A 31 14.28 2.62 11.42
CA ARG A 31 14.96 2.02 10.24
C ARG A 31 16.00 2.95 9.63
N ARG A 32 15.67 4.22 9.46
CA ARG A 32 16.62 5.23 8.94
C ARG A 32 17.92 5.28 9.74
N HIS A 33 17.84 5.10 11.05
CA HIS A 33 18.99 5.20 11.93
C HIS A 33 19.66 3.85 12.20
N ILE A 34 18.93 2.73 12.16
CA ILE A 34 19.49 1.41 12.43
C ILE A 34 20.05 0.74 11.16
N ASP A 35 19.44 1.00 9.98
CA ASP A 35 19.84 0.33 8.74
C ASP A 35 21.30 0.66 8.32
N PRO A 36 21.81 1.89 8.50
CA PRO A 36 23.22 2.20 8.22
C PRO A 36 24.21 1.61 9.23
N LEU A 37 23.74 1.18 10.42
CA LEU A 37 24.62 0.64 11.44
C LEU A 37 25.18 -0.73 11.05
N SER A 38 26.35 -1.04 11.54
CA SER A 38 26.95 -2.37 11.42
C SER A 38 26.30 -3.33 12.45
N PRO A 39 26.24 -4.65 12.17
CA PRO A 39 25.78 -5.62 13.15
C PRO A 39 26.52 -5.48 14.48
N GLY A 40 25.78 -5.39 15.59
CA GLY A 40 26.34 -5.19 16.93
C GLY A 40 26.41 -3.73 17.38
N GLU A 41 26.21 -2.74 16.50
CA GLU A 41 26.11 -1.34 16.90
C GLU A 41 24.76 -1.03 17.53
N LEU A 42 24.74 0.02 18.37
CA LEU A 42 23.59 0.37 19.20
C LEU A 42 22.95 1.67 18.72
N LEU A 43 21.62 1.64 18.61
CA LEU A 43 20.76 2.78 18.39
C LEU A 43 20.02 3.14 19.68
N GLU A 44 20.07 4.41 20.07
CA GLU A 44 19.30 4.95 21.19
C GLU A 44 18.09 5.72 20.69
N ILE A 45 16.94 5.44 21.25
CA ILE A 45 15.65 6.01 20.86
C ILE A 45 14.99 6.63 22.08
N PHE A 46 14.57 7.87 21.96
CA PHE A 46 13.69 8.52 22.93
C PHE A 46 12.28 8.64 22.37
N SER A 47 11.26 8.45 23.23
CA SER A 47 9.85 8.62 22.85
C SER A 47 9.04 9.08 24.07
N ASN A 48 7.97 9.84 23.82
CA ASN A 48 6.97 10.20 24.83
C ASN A 48 5.71 9.35 24.70
N GLU A 49 5.60 8.53 23.64
CA GLU A 49 4.41 7.74 23.33
C GLU A 49 4.47 6.35 24.01
N SER A 50 3.48 6.09 24.86
CA SER A 50 3.47 4.89 25.72
C SER A 50 3.29 3.57 24.96
N SER A 51 2.63 3.57 23.80
CA SER A 51 2.42 2.36 22.98
C SER A 51 3.74 1.77 22.46
N VAL A 52 4.78 2.61 22.34
CA VAL A 52 6.12 2.20 21.90
C VAL A 52 6.74 1.15 22.82
N GLU A 53 6.39 1.16 24.10
CA GLU A 53 6.88 0.18 25.09
C GLU A 53 6.42 -1.26 24.77
N GLU A 54 5.25 -1.41 24.18
CA GLU A 54 4.70 -2.71 23.76
C GLU A 54 5.11 -3.09 22.33
N ASP A 55 5.13 -2.13 21.41
CA ASP A 55 5.32 -2.36 19.98
C ASP A 55 6.79 -2.56 19.59
N LEU A 56 7.71 -1.77 20.17
CA LEU A 56 9.13 -1.81 19.81
C LEU A 56 9.80 -3.18 20.08
N PRO A 57 9.52 -3.88 21.22
CA PRO A 57 10.03 -5.22 21.43
C PRO A 57 9.56 -6.22 20.37
N ALA A 58 8.30 -6.09 19.91
CA ALA A 58 7.75 -6.94 18.86
C ALA A 58 8.44 -6.67 17.53
N TRP A 59 8.61 -5.39 17.17
CA TRP A 59 9.32 -4.98 15.98
C TRP A 59 10.78 -5.46 15.98
N CYS A 60 11.51 -5.34 17.09
CA CYS A 60 12.88 -5.83 17.20
C CYS A 60 12.97 -7.32 16.90
N ARG A 61 12.05 -8.14 17.46
CA ARG A 61 12.01 -9.58 17.18
C ARG A 61 11.74 -9.89 15.71
N LEU A 62 10.82 -9.15 15.09
CA LEU A 62 10.43 -9.34 13.67
C LEU A 62 11.55 -8.97 12.70
N THR A 63 12.34 -7.95 13.02
CA THR A 63 13.42 -7.46 12.15
C THR A 63 14.78 -8.08 12.44
N GLY A 64 14.86 -9.00 13.40
CA GLY A 64 16.11 -9.65 13.79
C GLY A 64 17.06 -8.74 14.59
N ASN A 65 16.56 -7.63 15.10
CA ASN A 65 17.29 -6.75 16.02
C ASN A 65 17.03 -7.15 17.48
N GLU A 66 17.86 -6.67 18.40
CA GLU A 66 17.73 -6.98 19.82
C GLU A 66 17.47 -5.71 20.63
N LEU A 67 16.36 -5.69 21.39
CA LEU A 67 16.12 -4.64 22.39
C LEU A 67 16.98 -4.93 23.60
N VAL A 68 18.01 -4.12 23.80
CA VAL A 68 19.00 -4.30 24.87
C VAL A 68 18.52 -3.73 26.18
N ARG A 69 17.82 -2.57 26.13
CA ARG A 69 17.36 -1.84 27.31
C ARG A 69 16.10 -1.03 26.99
N ALA A 70 15.19 -0.97 27.94
CA ALA A 70 14.06 -0.03 27.97
C ALA A 70 13.97 0.60 29.35
N GLU A 71 13.97 1.90 29.41
CA GLU A 71 13.92 2.69 30.66
C GLU A 71 12.83 3.74 30.55
N ARG A 72 12.20 4.06 31.67
CA ARG A 72 11.19 5.14 31.76
C ARG A 72 11.64 6.19 32.76
N GLU A 73 11.75 7.43 32.29
CA GLU A 73 12.03 8.62 33.12
C GLU A 73 10.82 9.57 33.06
N GLY A 74 9.90 9.40 34.02
CA GLY A 74 8.63 10.12 33.99
C GLY A 74 7.73 9.73 32.83
N GLN A 75 7.46 10.68 31.92
CA GLN A 75 6.71 10.42 30.68
C GLN A 75 7.61 10.04 29.51
N ARG A 76 8.93 10.21 29.63
CA ARG A 76 9.88 9.92 28.57
C ARG A 76 10.37 8.48 28.64
N LEU A 77 10.29 7.78 27.53
CA LEU A 77 10.82 6.43 27.32
C LEU A 77 12.18 6.51 26.64
N ARG A 78 13.08 5.65 27.01
CA ARG A 78 14.41 5.50 26.44
C ARG A 78 14.65 4.04 26.09
N PHE A 79 14.94 3.77 24.85
CA PHE A 79 15.21 2.42 24.36
C PHE A 79 16.62 2.35 23.79
N LEU A 80 17.28 1.21 23.98
CA LEU A 80 18.56 0.88 23.39
C LEU A 80 18.39 -0.38 22.53
N VAL A 81 18.57 -0.25 21.24
CA VAL A 81 18.37 -1.34 20.26
C VAL A 81 19.70 -1.69 19.59
N CYS A 82 20.06 -2.96 19.58
CA CYS A 82 21.22 -3.48 18.87
C CYS A 82 20.83 -3.90 17.45
N LYS A 83 21.59 -3.48 16.44
CA LYS A 83 21.45 -4.02 15.09
C LYS A 83 21.90 -5.47 15.07
N GLY A 84 20.98 -6.37 14.75
CA GLY A 84 21.21 -7.81 14.91
C GLY A 84 21.20 -8.21 16.38
N ARG A 85 22.18 -9.02 16.79
CA ARG A 85 22.28 -9.53 18.17
C ARG A 85 23.52 -9.01 18.87
N VAL A 86 23.42 -8.76 20.17
CA VAL A 86 24.55 -8.34 21.03
C VAL A 86 25.72 -9.33 20.95
N ALA A 87 25.46 -10.62 20.81
CA ALA A 87 26.51 -11.65 20.62
C ALA A 87 27.37 -11.43 19.37
N ALA A 88 26.84 -10.78 18.32
CA ALA A 88 27.62 -10.42 17.12
C ALA A 88 28.66 -9.35 17.38
N ARG A 89 28.46 -8.51 18.40
CA ARG A 89 29.39 -7.47 18.84
C ARG A 89 30.69 -8.03 19.44
N ALA A 90 30.59 -9.14 20.17
CA ALA A 90 31.76 -9.80 20.76
C ALA A 90 32.69 -10.39 19.68
N ALA A 91 32.13 -10.79 18.53
CA ALA A 91 32.89 -11.31 17.39
C ALA A 91 33.57 -10.18 16.57
N ALA A 92 32.92 -9.02 16.44
CA ALA A 92 33.44 -7.86 15.70
C ALA A 92 34.55 -7.08 16.47
N ALA A 93 34.59 -7.17 17.79
CA ALA A 93 35.59 -6.52 18.62
C ALA A 93 37.00 -7.12 18.51
N SER A 94 37.17 -8.26 17.81
CA SER A 94 38.44 -8.95 17.59
C SER A 94 39.16 -8.64 16.29
N GLU A 95 38.62 -7.76 15.43
CA GLU A 95 39.30 -7.29 14.22
C GLU A 95 39.69 -5.79 14.32
N PRO A 96 40.91 -5.39 13.90
CA PRO A 96 41.32 -3.98 13.98
C PRO A 96 40.55 -3.14 12.95
N ALA A 97 39.93 -2.05 13.42
CA ALA A 97 39.14 -1.13 12.62
C ALA A 97 39.95 -0.45 11.50
N PRO A 98 39.45 -0.36 10.27
CA PRO A 98 40.02 0.49 9.25
C PRO A 98 39.82 1.97 9.61
N ARG A 99 40.87 2.75 9.55
CA ARG A 99 40.84 4.20 9.79
C ARG A 99 40.04 4.89 8.68
N ILE A 100 38.90 5.50 9.07
CA ILE A 100 38.14 6.35 8.17
C ILE A 100 38.81 7.72 8.09
N HIS A 101 39.30 8.07 6.91
CA HIS A 101 39.68 9.44 6.58
C HIS A 101 38.46 10.33 6.49
N ALA A 102 38.55 11.53 7.05
CA ALA A 102 37.53 12.56 6.96
C ALA A 102 37.16 12.81 5.49
N ALA A 103 35.85 12.80 5.19
CA ALA A 103 35.32 13.03 3.86
C ALA A 103 35.69 14.45 3.38
N ALA A 104 36.53 14.52 2.36
CA ALA A 104 36.65 15.72 1.55
C ALA A 104 35.39 15.91 0.71
N ALA A 105 34.98 17.16 0.49
CA ALA A 105 33.82 17.47 -0.35
C ALA A 105 33.99 16.80 -1.73
N ALA A 106 32.94 16.05 -2.14
CA ALA A 106 32.94 15.31 -3.38
C ALA A 106 33.20 16.22 -4.60
N SER A 107 34.01 15.77 -5.54
CA SER A 107 34.27 16.50 -6.78
C SER A 107 33.06 16.48 -7.72
N PRO A 108 32.94 17.44 -8.66
CA PRO A 108 31.86 17.43 -9.64
C PRO A 108 31.76 16.14 -10.46
N VAL A 109 32.86 15.41 -10.62
CA VAL A 109 32.92 14.12 -11.31
C VAL A 109 32.33 13.01 -10.43
N GLU A 110 32.62 13.02 -9.12
CA GLU A 110 32.02 12.07 -8.16
C GLU A 110 30.50 12.28 -8.03
N MET A 111 30.03 13.54 -8.05
CA MET A 111 28.61 13.86 -8.09
C MET A 111 27.94 13.36 -9.38
N ALA A 112 28.60 13.44 -10.53
CA ALA A 112 28.07 12.93 -11.80
C ALA A 112 28.07 11.39 -11.84
N VAL A 113 29.06 10.72 -11.27
CA VAL A 113 29.12 9.26 -11.14
C VAL A 113 28.07 8.77 -10.15
N ASP A 114 27.82 9.50 -9.06
CA ASP A 114 26.80 9.16 -8.08
C ASP A 114 25.37 9.39 -8.63
N ALA A 115 25.18 10.42 -9.47
CA ALA A 115 23.93 10.63 -10.21
C ALA A 115 23.71 9.53 -11.27
N ALA A 116 24.76 9.11 -11.98
CA ALA A 116 24.68 7.99 -12.92
C ALA A 116 24.45 6.64 -12.23
N HIS A 117 25.01 6.43 -11.03
CA HIS A 117 24.71 5.25 -10.21
C HIS A 117 23.28 5.26 -9.64
N ARG A 118 22.74 6.44 -9.32
CA ARG A 118 21.31 6.57 -8.91
C ARG A 118 20.36 6.28 -10.06
N ALA A 119 20.69 6.69 -11.28
CA ALA A 119 19.89 6.42 -12.48
C ALA A 119 19.73 4.92 -12.82
N HIS A 120 20.50 4.02 -12.18
CA HIS A 120 20.44 2.58 -12.39
C HIS A 120 19.92 1.79 -11.16
N ARG A 121 19.51 2.46 -10.09
CA ARG A 121 18.92 1.77 -8.93
C ARG A 121 17.44 1.54 -9.15
N HIS A 122 17.10 0.39 -9.73
CA HIS A 122 15.73 -0.08 -9.76
C HIS A 122 15.36 -0.78 -8.45
N ALA A 123 14.16 -0.48 -7.94
CA ALA A 123 13.61 -1.19 -6.79
C ALA A 123 13.57 -2.72 -7.04
N PRO A 124 13.75 -3.55 -6.00
CA PRO A 124 13.83 -5.00 -6.17
C PRO A 124 12.50 -5.56 -6.65
N ILE A 125 12.49 -6.04 -7.90
CA ILE A 125 11.39 -6.81 -8.45
C ILE A 125 11.81 -8.28 -8.41
N THR A 126 11.00 -9.09 -7.72
CA THR A 126 11.26 -10.51 -7.50
C THR A 126 10.53 -11.41 -8.49
N GLN A 127 9.54 -10.88 -9.20
CA GLN A 127 8.73 -11.61 -10.15
C GLN A 127 9.29 -11.47 -11.58
N PRO A 128 9.30 -12.54 -12.38
CA PRO A 128 9.61 -12.47 -13.80
C PRO A 128 8.49 -11.75 -14.55
N VAL A 129 8.84 -11.09 -15.66
CA VAL A 129 7.84 -10.51 -16.57
C VAL A 129 7.08 -11.63 -17.27
N ALA A 130 5.75 -11.61 -17.17
CA ALA A 130 4.86 -12.54 -17.83
C ALA A 130 4.35 -11.98 -19.16
N ASP A 131 4.04 -12.87 -20.10
CA ASP A 131 3.37 -12.50 -21.34
C ASP A 131 1.92 -12.08 -21.05
N VAL A 132 1.48 -10.98 -21.65
CA VAL A 132 0.12 -10.47 -21.49
C VAL A 132 -0.78 -11.08 -22.55
N ILE A 133 -1.86 -11.71 -22.10
CA ILE A 133 -2.91 -12.23 -22.95
C ILE A 133 -4.09 -11.27 -22.97
N VAL A 134 -4.35 -10.64 -24.11
CA VAL A 134 -5.52 -9.78 -24.29
C VAL A 134 -6.65 -10.61 -24.89
N PRO A 135 -7.87 -10.61 -24.27
CA PRO A 135 -9.02 -11.31 -24.83
C PRO A 135 -9.36 -10.81 -26.24
N SER A 136 -9.60 -11.72 -27.19
CA SER A 136 -9.98 -11.38 -28.57
C SER A 136 -11.38 -10.77 -28.67
N SER A 137 -12.23 -11.02 -27.68
CA SER A 137 -13.58 -10.43 -27.56
C SER A 137 -13.96 -10.31 -26.09
N LEU A 138 -14.77 -9.30 -25.78
CA LEU A 138 -15.32 -9.08 -24.45
C LEU A 138 -16.78 -9.54 -24.40
N PRO A 139 -17.23 -10.13 -23.26
CA PRO A 139 -18.60 -10.59 -23.14
C PRO A 139 -19.59 -9.42 -23.10
N SER A 140 -20.79 -9.63 -23.61
CA SER A 140 -21.88 -8.66 -23.53
C SER A 140 -22.54 -8.68 -22.15
N PRO A 141 -23.08 -7.54 -21.67
CA PRO A 141 -23.84 -7.48 -20.42
C PRO A 141 -25.02 -8.44 -20.38
N SER A 142 -25.18 -9.18 -19.27
CA SER A 142 -26.34 -10.01 -19.00
C SER A 142 -27.42 -9.24 -18.20
N PRO A 143 -28.66 -9.71 -18.16
CA PRO A 143 -29.68 -9.18 -17.24
C PRO A 143 -29.19 -9.17 -15.78
N ALA A 144 -29.55 -8.13 -15.06
CA ALA A 144 -29.22 -7.96 -13.64
C ALA A 144 -30.47 -7.77 -12.80
N ALA A 145 -30.38 -7.95 -11.48
CA ALA A 145 -31.46 -7.60 -10.59
C ALA A 145 -31.78 -6.09 -10.73
N PRO A 146 -33.08 -5.73 -10.86
CA PRO A 146 -33.48 -4.34 -11.09
C PRO A 146 -33.17 -3.47 -9.88
N LEU A 147 -32.92 -2.20 -10.12
CA LEU A 147 -32.80 -1.20 -9.07
C LEU A 147 -34.17 -0.55 -8.82
N GLU A 148 -34.54 -0.48 -7.58
CA GLU A 148 -35.76 0.28 -7.18
C GLU A 148 -35.47 1.79 -7.20
N ALA A 149 -36.49 2.59 -7.36
CA ALA A 149 -36.37 4.03 -7.19
C ALA A 149 -35.95 4.37 -5.76
N LEU A 150 -34.97 5.24 -5.59
CA LEU A 150 -34.37 5.62 -4.30
C LEU A 150 -33.74 4.43 -3.56
N ALA A 151 -33.18 3.47 -4.30
CA ALA A 151 -32.47 2.34 -3.72
C ALA A 151 -31.30 2.81 -2.83
N VAL A 152 -31.16 2.17 -1.67
CA VAL A 152 -30.15 2.49 -0.66
C VAL A 152 -29.09 1.39 -0.64
N GLY A 153 -27.82 1.80 -0.62
CA GLY A 153 -26.67 0.91 -0.49
C GLY A 153 -25.48 1.59 0.17
N GLY A 154 -24.51 0.81 0.64
CA GLY A 154 -23.25 1.34 1.16
C GLY A 154 -22.38 1.92 0.05
N VAL A 155 -21.52 2.91 0.37
CA VAL A 155 -20.58 3.53 -0.60
C VAL A 155 -19.38 2.62 -0.83
N GLY A 156 -18.73 2.15 0.23
CA GLY A 156 -17.49 1.41 0.17
C GLY A 156 -17.41 0.27 1.17
N SER A 157 -16.21 0.00 1.68
CA SER A 157 -15.93 -1.12 2.57
C SER A 157 -16.68 -1.01 3.91
N TRP A 158 -17.10 -2.18 4.42
CA TRP A 158 -17.70 -2.33 5.73
C TRP A 158 -16.62 -2.60 6.80
N PRO A 159 -16.86 -2.23 8.06
CA PRO A 159 -15.93 -2.51 9.14
C PRO A 159 -15.59 -4.00 9.21
N ARG A 160 -14.30 -4.30 9.23
CA ARG A 160 -13.82 -5.69 9.34
C ARG A 160 -13.88 -6.17 10.78
N PRO A 161 -14.35 -7.41 11.02
CA PRO A 161 -14.20 -8.03 12.33
C PRO A 161 -12.72 -8.14 12.76
N ARG A 162 -12.45 -8.01 14.05
CA ARG A 162 -11.07 -8.07 14.58
C ARG A 162 -10.34 -9.35 14.20
N TRP A 163 -11.05 -10.47 14.16
CA TRP A 163 -10.47 -11.77 13.77
C TRP A 163 -10.08 -11.80 12.28
N LEU A 164 -10.82 -11.09 11.41
CA LEU A 164 -10.44 -10.97 10.00
C LEU A 164 -9.22 -10.05 9.80
N LEU A 165 -9.14 -8.94 10.55
CA LEU A 165 -7.93 -8.09 10.53
C LEU A 165 -6.69 -8.87 10.95
N ARG A 166 -6.83 -9.74 11.96
CA ARG A 166 -5.75 -10.63 12.39
C ARG A 166 -5.41 -11.65 11.31
N ALA A 167 -6.41 -12.30 10.70
CA ALA A 167 -6.21 -13.25 9.61
C ALA A 167 -5.51 -12.61 8.41
N LEU A 168 -5.89 -11.38 8.05
CA LEU A 168 -5.25 -10.60 6.99
C LEU A 168 -3.76 -10.36 7.29
N HIS A 169 -3.46 -9.95 8.52
CA HIS A 169 -2.09 -9.73 8.96
C HIS A 169 -1.26 -11.04 8.93
N GLU A 170 -1.80 -12.13 9.45
CA GLU A 170 -1.13 -13.44 9.45
C GLU A 170 -0.89 -13.97 8.03
N ARG A 171 -1.84 -13.74 7.09
CA ARG A 171 -1.66 -14.04 5.68
C ARG A 171 -0.51 -13.22 5.06
N MET A 172 -0.49 -11.91 5.30
CA MET A 172 0.54 -11.01 4.79
C MET A 172 1.95 -11.38 5.26
N GLU A 173 2.05 -12.00 6.44
CA GLU A 173 3.30 -12.50 6.99
C GLU A 173 3.59 -13.98 6.65
N GLY A 174 2.75 -14.60 5.80
CA GLY A 174 2.92 -15.99 5.37
C GLY A 174 2.66 -17.03 6.47
N ARG A 175 1.99 -16.65 7.57
CA ARG A 175 1.64 -17.55 8.69
C ARG A 175 0.27 -18.21 8.53
N LEU A 176 -0.62 -17.62 7.72
CA LEU A 176 -1.92 -18.18 7.39
C LEU A 176 -1.96 -18.56 5.91
N SER A 177 -2.52 -19.73 5.60
CA SER A 177 -2.72 -20.14 4.21
C SER A 177 -3.75 -19.27 3.50
N GLU A 178 -3.65 -19.15 2.16
CA GLU A 178 -4.65 -18.43 1.37
C GLU A 178 -6.04 -19.05 1.55
N GLN A 179 -6.14 -20.37 1.60
CA GLN A 179 -7.41 -21.08 1.80
C GLN A 179 -8.07 -20.75 3.15
N ASP A 180 -7.30 -20.71 4.23
CA ASP A 180 -7.83 -20.39 5.56
C ASP A 180 -8.23 -18.90 5.64
N PHE A 181 -7.47 -18.04 4.99
CA PHE A 181 -7.84 -16.63 4.87
C PHE A 181 -9.14 -16.45 4.09
N GLU A 182 -9.30 -17.09 2.94
CA GLU A 182 -10.52 -17.02 2.12
C GLU A 182 -11.74 -17.54 2.91
N ALA A 183 -11.60 -18.62 3.67
CA ALA A 183 -12.67 -19.12 4.53
C ALA A 183 -13.09 -18.08 5.60
N ALA A 184 -12.12 -17.45 6.24
CA ALA A 184 -12.39 -16.37 7.19
C ALA A 184 -13.06 -15.17 6.49
N ALA A 185 -12.56 -14.75 5.33
CA ALA A 185 -13.12 -13.64 4.57
C ALA A 185 -14.56 -13.93 4.07
N ASP A 186 -14.84 -15.18 3.71
CA ASP A 186 -16.20 -15.65 3.38
C ASP A 186 -17.17 -15.42 4.52
N ASP A 187 -16.80 -15.78 5.74
CA ASP A 187 -17.66 -15.59 6.92
C ASP A 187 -17.87 -14.10 7.21
N ALA A 188 -16.84 -13.29 7.07
CA ALA A 188 -16.95 -11.84 7.23
C ALA A 188 -17.86 -11.21 6.18
N ALA A 189 -17.75 -11.63 4.92
CA ALA A 189 -18.61 -11.16 3.83
C ALA A 189 -20.07 -11.57 4.08
N ARG A 190 -20.35 -12.79 4.55
CA ARG A 190 -21.71 -13.20 4.96
C ARG A 190 -22.27 -12.32 6.07
N LEU A 191 -21.47 -11.97 7.07
CA LEU A 191 -21.88 -11.06 8.15
C LEU A 191 -22.18 -9.65 7.62
N ALA A 192 -21.34 -9.10 6.74
CA ALA A 192 -21.54 -7.80 6.12
C ALA A 192 -22.83 -7.77 5.27
N ILE A 193 -23.06 -8.79 4.44
CA ILE A 193 -24.26 -8.96 3.63
C ILE A 193 -25.51 -9.03 4.52
N ALA A 194 -25.49 -9.90 5.54
CA ALA A 194 -26.62 -10.05 6.45
C ALA A 194 -26.93 -8.76 7.24
N ALA A 195 -25.89 -7.96 7.59
CA ALA A 195 -26.09 -6.68 8.25
C ALA A 195 -26.76 -5.66 7.32
N GLN A 196 -26.34 -5.58 6.06
CA GLN A 196 -26.94 -4.72 5.04
C GLN A 196 -28.42 -5.08 4.80
N GLN A 197 -28.73 -6.37 4.64
CA GLN A 197 -30.11 -6.85 4.47
C GLN A 197 -30.97 -6.52 5.69
N ARG A 198 -30.46 -6.73 6.92
CA ARG A 198 -31.22 -6.37 8.16
C ARG A 198 -31.43 -4.86 8.28
N ALA A 199 -30.52 -4.04 7.77
CA ALA A 199 -30.67 -2.60 7.73
C ALA A 199 -31.65 -2.12 6.64
N GLY A 200 -32.17 -3.00 5.79
CA GLY A 200 -33.06 -2.66 4.69
C GLY A 200 -32.37 -2.09 3.46
N ALA A 201 -31.07 -2.33 3.28
CA ALA A 201 -30.36 -1.92 2.07
C ALA A 201 -30.92 -2.68 0.84
N ASN A 202 -31.24 -1.95 -0.22
CA ASN A 202 -31.72 -2.51 -1.49
C ASN A 202 -30.56 -2.98 -2.37
N ILE A 203 -29.40 -2.32 -2.22
CA ILE A 203 -28.17 -2.63 -2.94
C ILE A 203 -27.17 -3.21 -1.93
N VAL A 204 -26.68 -4.40 -2.20
CA VAL A 204 -25.83 -5.16 -1.31
C VAL A 204 -24.42 -5.31 -1.90
N THR A 205 -23.41 -5.31 -1.05
CA THR A 205 -22.01 -5.59 -1.38
C THR A 205 -21.49 -6.69 -0.48
N ASP A 206 -20.36 -7.33 -0.83
CA ASP A 206 -19.62 -8.24 0.08
C ASP A 206 -18.92 -7.50 1.22
N GLY A 207 -19.00 -6.15 1.25
CA GLY A 207 -18.37 -5.28 2.21
C GLY A 207 -16.85 -5.15 2.00
N GLU A 208 -16.32 -5.60 0.86
CA GLU A 208 -14.88 -5.59 0.51
C GLU A 208 -14.02 -6.31 1.55
N GLN A 209 -14.59 -7.34 2.18
CA GLN A 209 -13.98 -8.00 3.33
C GLN A 209 -12.68 -8.74 2.97
N ARG A 210 -12.51 -9.15 1.70
CA ARG A 210 -11.32 -9.86 1.20
C ARG A 210 -10.15 -8.95 0.87
N ARG A 211 -10.40 -7.65 0.71
CA ARG A 211 -9.43 -6.68 0.23
C ARG A 211 -8.58 -6.17 1.39
N ASP A 212 -7.28 -6.07 1.21
CA ASP A 212 -6.37 -5.38 2.13
C ASP A 212 -6.62 -3.86 2.10
N ASN A 213 -6.74 -3.32 0.89
CA ASN A 213 -6.99 -1.91 0.62
C ASN A 213 -7.91 -1.80 -0.60
N TYR A 214 -8.74 -0.75 -0.68
CA TYR A 214 -9.71 -0.55 -1.75
C TYR A 214 -9.08 -0.29 -3.14
N ALA A 215 -7.83 0.13 -3.21
CA ALA A 215 -7.11 0.41 -4.44
C ALA A 215 -6.02 -0.63 -4.74
N SER A 216 -5.18 -0.98 -3.77
CA SER A 216 -4.00 -1.82 -3.98
C SER A 216 -4.33 -3.29 -4.21
N PHE A 217 -5.52 -3.77 -3.80
CA PHE A 217 -5.91 -5.17 -3.99
C PHE A 217 -5.84 -5.63 -5.45
N VAL A 218 -6.07 -4.72 -6.42
CA VAL A 218 -5.97 -5.04 -7.84
C VAL A 218 -4.54 -5.40 -8.24
N GLY A 219 -3.55 -4.78 -7.62
CA GLY A 219 -2.13 -5.03 -7.90
C GLY A 219 -1.71 -6.47 -7.63
N ALA A 220 -2.33 -7.14 -6.66
CA ALA A 220 -2.09 -8.56 -6.39
C ALA A 220 -2.76 -9.48 -7.44
N ARG A 221 -3.66 -8.96 -8.28
CA ARG A 221 -4.45 -9.71 -9.25
C ARG A 221 -4.10 -9.40 -10.71
N LEU A 222 -3.22 -8.42 -10.92
CA LEU A 222 -2.73 -8.04 -12.25
C LEU A 222 -1.40 -8.70 -12.57
N ASP A 223 -1.19 -9.03 -13.84
CA ASP A 223 0.07 -9.53 -14.34
C ASP A 223 1.08 -8.38 -14.42
N ASN A 224 2.34 -8.68 -14.14
CA ASN A 224 3.45 -7.71 -14.14
C ASN A 224 3.27 -6.55 -13.17
N CYS A 225 2.53 -6.79 -12.08
CA CYS A 225 2.37 -5.88 -10.96
C CYS A 225 2.71 -6.59 -9.65
N GLN A 226 3.54 -5.98 -8.82
CA GLN A 226 3.95 -6.51 -7.52
C GLN A 226 3.56 -5.56 -6.41
N LEU A 227 2.99 -6.10 -5.33
CA LEU A 227 2.75 -5.33 -4.11
C LEU A 227 4.05 -5.21 -3.29
N ILE A 228 4.55 -4.00 -3.17
CA ILE A 228 5.77 -3.69 -2.41
C ILE A 228 5.38 -2.87 -1.17
N PRO A 229 5.91 -3.17 0.03
CA PRO A 229 5.75 -2.27 1.16
C PRO A 229 6.25 -0.88 0.79
N ILE A 230 5.44 0.15 0.99
CA ILE A 230 5.78 1.52 0.56
C ILE A 230 7.08 2.01 1.24
N THR A 231 7.35 1.52 2.44
CA THR A 231 8.58 1.81 3.18
C THR A 231 9.84 1.27 2.50
N ASP A 232 9.70 0.20 1.72
CA ASP A 232 10.83 -0.43 1.03
C ASP A 232 11.21 0.33 -0.25
N LEU A 233 10.41 1.30 -0.65
CA LEU A 233 10.66 2.17 -1.81
C LEU A 233 11.53 3.39 -1.49
N LEU A 234 11.67 3.74 -0.20
CA LEU A 234 12.49 4.88 0.24
C LEU A 234 13.91 4.98 -0.38
N PRO A 235 14.67 3.87 -0.52
CA PRO A 235 16.02 3.93 -1.11
C PRO A 235 16.04 4.21 -2.61
N TYR A 236 14.90 4.13 -3.29
CA TYR A 236 14.79 4.16 -4.76
C TYR A 236 14.15 5.44 -5.31
N VAL A 237 13.64 6.31 -4.43
CA VAL A 237 13.08 7.61 -4.82
C VAL A 237 14.17 8.68 -4.86
N ASP A 238 14.01 9.67 -5.74
CA ASP A 238 15.02 10.73 -5.94
C ASP A 238 15.15 11.64 -4.70
N ASP A 239 14.05 11.91 -4.01
CA ASP A 239 14.04 12.69 -2.77
C ASP A 239 13.43 11.85 -1.62
N PRO A 240 14.26 11.04 -0.93
CA PRO A 240 13.79 10.21 0.19
C PRO A 240 13.27 11.03 1.37
N GLU A 241 13.73 12.27 1.54
CA GLU A 241 13.29 13.12 2.64
C GLU A 241 11.91 13.71 2.39
N GLN A 242 11.66 14.20 1.18
CA GLN A 242 10.33 14.62 0.75
C GLN A 242 9.36 13.43 0.80
N PHE A 243 9.74 12.28 0.26
CA PHE A 243 8.93 11.07 0.28
C PHE A 243 8.59 10.62 1.71
N ALA A 244 9.57 10.63 2.64
CA ALA A 244 9.32 10.32 4.04
C ALA A 244 8.37 11.33 4.71
N ASN A 245 8.40 12.61 4.32
CA ASN A 245 7.45 13.61 4.80
C ASN A 245 6.04 13.35 4.28
N GLU A 246 5.91 12.96 3.00
CA GLU A 246 4.63 12.56 2.40
C GLU A 246 4.05 11.32 3.07
N LEU A 247 4.89 10.32 3.40
CA LEU A 247 4.46 9.13 4.15
C LEU A 247 3.95 9.47 5.55
N ARG A 248 4.50 10.50 6.22
CA ARG A 248 4.00 10.96 7.52
C ARG A 248 2.65 11.66 7.43
N ALA A 249 2.30 12.20 6.26
CA ALA A 249 1.02 12.85 6.01
C ALA A 249 -0.11 11.87 5.67
N LEU A 250 0.20 10.57 5.53
CA LEU A 250 -0.80 9.54 5.24
C LEU A 250 -1.83 9.43 6.37
N ASP A 251 -3.04 9.07 6.00
CA ASP A 251 -4.16 8.81 6.92
C ASP A 251 -4.12 7.41 7.56
N VAL A 252 -3.18 6.57 7.15
CA VAL A 252 -2.92 5.23 7.69
C VAL A 252 -1.42 5.00 7.91
N PRO A 253 -1.04 4.08 8.81
CA PRO A 253 0.36 3.76 9.04
C PRO A 253 1.07 3.30 7.76
N ALA A 254 2.17 3.97 7.38
CA ALA A 254 2.91 3.66 6.16
C ALA A 254 3.38 2.19 6.08
N ALA A 255 3.68 1.56 7.23
CA ALA A 255 4.07 0.15 7.28
C ALA A 255 2.96 -0.83 6.85
N GLN A 256 1.69 -0.40 6.88
CA GLN A 256 0.54 -1.19 6.44
C GLN A 256 0.22 -0.99 4.96
N VAL A 257 0.86 -0.01 4.32
CA VAL A 257 0.60 0.32 2.92
C VAL A 257 1.40 -0.59 2.00
N ARG A 258 0.71 -1.27 1.10
CA ARG A 258 1.31 -2.00 -0.01
C ARG A 258 1.11 -1.19 -1.28
N HIS A 259 2.21 -0.87 -1.94
CA HIS A 259 2.19 -0.12 -3.20
C HIS A 259 2.16 -1.09 -4.39
N PRO A 260 1.16 -1.00 -5.28
CA PRO A 260 1.13 -1.81 -6.51
C PRO A 260 2.12 -1.23 -7.52
N ALA A 261 3.27 -1.85 -7.66
CA ALA A 261 4.33 -1.42 -8.58
C ALA A 261 4.26 -2.21 -9.89
N VAL A 262 4.01 -1.53 -10.99
CA VAL A 262 3.99 -2.11 -12.34
C VAL A 262 5.41 -2.15 -12.89
N PHE A 263 5.89 -3.33 -13.27
CA PHE A 263 7.27 -3.56 -13.69
C PHE A 263 7.40 -4.16 -15.11
N GLY A 264 6.29 -4.42 -15.77
CA GLY A 264 6.19 -4.96 -17.13
C GLY A 264 4.88 -4.56 -17.78
N PRO A 265 4.59 -5.00 -19.03
CA PRO A 265 3.30 -4.75 -19.67
C PRO A 265 2.16 -5.23 -18.77
N LEU A 266 1.21 -4.36 -18.46
CA LEU A 266 0.13 -4.68 -17.53
C LEU A 266 -0.87 -5.64 -18.16
N GLY A 267 -1.19 -6.73 -17.48
CA GLY A 267 -2.13 -7.75 -17.92
C GLY A 267 -3.17 -8.11 -16.87
N ARG A 268 -4.22 -8.83 -17.34
CA ARG A 268 -5.29 -9.36 -16.52
C ARG A 268 -5.56 -10.82 -16.93
N SER A 269 -4.82 -11.74 -16.36
CA SER A 269 -5.02 -13.20 -16.59
C SER A 269 -6.14 -13.79 -15.73
N ARG A 270 -6.59 -13.09 -14.69
CA ARG A 270 -7.64 -13.52 -13.75
C ARG A 270 -8.59 -12.36 -13.41
N PRO A 271 -9.85 -12.67 -13.02
CA PRO A 271 -10.80 -11.65 -12.60
C PRO A 271 -10.31 -10.82 -11.41
N LEU A 272 -10.62 -9.52 -11.38
CA LEU A 272 -10.32 -8.65 -10.26
C LEU A 272 -11.36 -8.79 -9.12
N ALA A 273 -12.66 -8.75 -9.48
CA ALA A 273 -13.74 -8.74 -8.50
C ALA A 273 -14.94 -9.63 -8.89
N VAL A 274 -14.90 -10.34 -10.02
CA VAL A 274 -16.01 -11.22 -10.44
C VAL A 274 -16.31 -12.30 -9.39
N GLN A 275 -15.27 -12.86 -8.75
CA GLN A 275 -15.46 -13.87 -7.69
C GLN A 275 -16.17 -13.28 -6.47
N GLU A 276 -15.85 -12.05 -6.08
CA GLU A 276 -16.51 -11.32 -5.01
C GLU A 276 -17.99 -11.10 -5.35
N PHE A 277 -18.28 -10.74 -6.60
CA PHE A 277 -19.66 -10.62 -7.11
C PHE A 277 -20.41 -11.95 -7.03
N GLU A 278 -19.83 -13.03 -7.53
CA GLU A 278 -20.47 -14.36 -7.54
C GLU A 278 -20.77 -14.83 -6.12
N PHE A 279 -19.85 -14.60 -5.19
CA PHE A 279 -20.06 -14.91 -3.78
C PHE A 279 -21.21 -14.09 -3.18
N ALA A 280 -21.22 -12.76 -3.40
CA ALA A 280 -22.28 -11.90 -2.89
C ALA A 280 -23.66 -12.27 -3.46
N ARG A 281 -23.72 -12.59 -4.76
CA ARG A 281 -24.94 -13.06 -5.44
C ARG A 281 -25.46 -14.37 -4.84
N ALA A 282 -24.56 -15.30 -4.54
CA ALA A 282 -24.93 -16.57 -3.92
C ALA A 282 -25.40 -16.39 -2.46
N ALA A 283 -24.78 -15.47 -1.72
CA ALA A 283 -25.12 -15.17 -0.33
C ALA A 283 -26.38 -14.30 -0.18
N ALA A 284 -26.77 -13.52 -1.21
CA ALA A 284 -27.95 -12.66 -1.23
C ALA A 284 -28.79 -12.90 -2.51
N PRO A 285 -29.46 -14.06 -2.67
CA PRO A 285 -30.22 -14.38 -3.88
C PRO A 285 -31.30 -13.33 -4.15
N GLY A 286 -31.36 -12.83 -5.38
CA GLY A 286 -32.37 -11.85 -5.82
C GLY A 286 -32.08 -10.40 -5.44
N ALA A 287 -31.08 -10.13 -4.60
CA ALA A 287 -30.66 -8.76 -4.29
C ALA A 287 -29.92 -8.10 -5.45
N ALA A 288 -30.04 -6.78 -5.56
CA ALA A 288 -29.17 -6.00 -6.43
C ALA A 288 -27.75 -5.94 -5.84
N ILE A 289 -26.76 -6.42 -6.58
CA ILE A 289 -25.38 -6.47 -6.13
C ILE A 289 -24.58 -5.36 -6.77
N LYS A 290 -23.86 -4.61 -5.95
CA LYS A 290 -22.89 -3.61 -6.35
C LYS A 290 -21.46 -4.11 -6.11
N ILE A 291 -20.58 -3.86 -7.07
CA ILE A 291 -19.13 -4.06 -6.95
C ILE A 291 -18.44 -2.73 -7.17
N ALA A 292 -17.52 -2.36 -6.26
CA ALA A 292 -16.65 -1.21 -6.42
C ALA A 292 -15.28 -1.64 -6.96
N LEU A 293 -14.72 -0.84 -7.87
CA LEU A 293 -13.37 -0.95 -8.40
C LEU A 293 -12.68 0.40 -8.26
N PRO A 294 -11.35 0.43 -8.05
CA PRO A 294 -10.62 1.68 -8.15
C PRO A 294 -10.74 2.25 -9.56
N GLY A 295 -10.90 3.56 -9.65
CA GLY A 295 -11.00 4.23 -10.94
C GLY A 295 -9.69 4.30 -11.70
N PRO A 296 -9.73 4.56 -13.02
CA PRO A 296 -8.54 4.56 -13.87
C PRO A 296 -7.55 5.66 -13.49
N TYR A 297 -8.00 6.85 -13.12
CA TYR A 297 -7.12 7.94 -12.71
C TYR A 297 -6.42 7.62 -11.39
N LEU A 298 -7.16 7.12 -10.39
CA LEU A 298 -6.61 6.65 -9.13
C LEU A 298 -5.51 5.61 -9.38
N LEU A 299 -5.76 4.61 -10.24
CA LEU A 299 -4.78 3.57 -10.54
C LEU A 299 -3.53 4.13 -11.23
N THR A 300 -3.65 5.12 -12.11
CA THR A 300 -2.45 5.77 -12.69
C THR A 300 -1.59 6.45 -11.64
N ARG A 301 -2.21 6.98 -10.58
CA ARG A 301 -1.52 7.65 -9.47
C ARG A 301 -0.86 6.66 -8.51
N THR A 302 -1.51 5.51 -8.28
CA THR A 302 -1.02 4.51 -7.34
C THR A 302 -0.07 3.50 -7.96
N MET A 303 -0.17 3.21 -9.25
CA MET A 303 0.62 2.13 -9.89
C MET A 303 1.87 2.64 -10.62
N TRP A 304 1.92 3.93 -10.93
CA TRP A 304 3.08 4.55 -11.55
C TRP A 304 4.15 4.88 -10.53
N MET A 305 5.36 4.37 -10.75
CA MET A 305 6.56 4.74 -10.01
C MET A 305 7.75 4.71 -10.96
N GLU A 306 8.41 5.85 -11.16
CA GLU A 306 9.48 6.01 -12.15
C GLU A 306 10.59 4.97 -11.98
N CYS A 307 11.05 4.73 -10.76
CA CYS A 307 12.12 3.75 -10.48
C CYS A 307 11.76 2.29 -10.78
N ILE A 308 10.53 2.00 -11.19
CA ILE A 308 10.05 0.64 -11.49
C ILE A 308 9.32 0.62 -12.82
N SER A 309 8.36 1.50 -13.02
CA SER A 309 7.43 1.48 -14.16
C SER A 309 8.10 1.92 -15.46
N ASP A 310 9.19 2.69 -15.40
CA ASP A 310 10.01 3.10 -16.54
C ASP A 310 10.66 1.91 -17.28
N ARG A 311 10.67 0.74 -16.67
CA ARG A 311 11.10 -0.51 -17.34
C ARG A 311 10.19 -0.93 -18.49
N ALA A 312 8.91 -0.56 -18.45
CA ALA A 312 7.89 -1.00 -19.41
C ALA A 312 7.18 0.16 -20.11
N TYR A 313 7.12 1.33 -19.50
CA TYR A 313 6.37 2.47 -19.99
C TYR A 313 7.24 3.74 -19.91
N SER A 314 7.20 4.54 -20.97
CA SER A 314 7.98 5.79 -21.00
C SER A 314 7.37 6.89 -20.13
N ARG A 315 6.06 6.82 -19.89
CA ARG A 315 5.29 7.83 -19.15
C ARG A 315 4.07 7.20 -18.48
N ARG A 316 3.54 7.88 -17.48
CA ARG A 316 2.28 7.51 -16.80
C ARG A 316 1.10 7.34 -17.76
N GLU A 317 1.05 8.16 -18.81
CA GLU A 317 -0.01 8.11 -19.84
C GLU A 317 0.04 6.82 -20.66
N ASP A 318 1.22 6.28 -20.88
CA ASP A 318 1.39 5.02 -21.62
C ASP A 318 0.88 3.84 -20.75
N LEU A 319 1.16 3.84 -19.45
CA LEU A 319 0.57 2.89 -18.50
C LEU A 319 -0.96 3.05 -18.41
N ALA A 320 -1.48 4.27 -18.49
CA ALA A 320 -2.91 4.55 -18.41
C ALA A 320 -3.72 3.83 -19.51
N ILE A 321 -3.14 3.64 -20.69
CA ILE A 321 -3.79 2.89 -21.80
C ILE A 321 -4.08 1.44 -21.38
N ASP A 322 -3.11 0.79 -20.75
CA ASP A 322 -3.28 -0.58 -20.26
C ASP A 322 -4.21 -0.65 -19.04
N ILE A 323 -4.17 0.35 -18.17
CA ILE A 323 -5.12 0.44 -17.04
C ILE A 323 -6.56 0.54 -17.56
N VAL A 324 -6.81 1.40 -18.55
CA VAL A 324 -8.14 1.51 -19.19
C VAL A 324 -8.56 0.17 -19.77
N ARG A 325 -7.69 -0.51 -20.51
CA ARG A 325 -7.98 -1.82 -21.11
C ARG A 325 -8.35 -2.84 -20.03
N VAL A 326 -7.54 -3.00 -19.01
CA VAL A 326 -7.75 -3.96 -17.91
C VAL A 326 -9.05 -3.69 -17.14
N LEU A 327 -9.35 -2.43 -16.85
CA LEU A 327 -10.62 -2.06 -16.20
C LEU A 327 -11.81 -2.33 -17.11
N ARG A 328 -11.73 -2.01 -18.40
CA ARG A 328 -12.81 -2.34 -19.35
C ARG A 328 -13.07 -3.84 -19.42
N GLU A 329 -12.02 -4.65 -19.47
CA GLU A 329 -12.16 -6.11 -19.41
C GLU A 329 -12.94 -6.52 -18.17
N GLU A 330 -12.55 -6.02 -16.99
CA GLU A 330 -13.25 -6.37 -15.75
C GLU A 330 -14.70 -5.90 -15.71
N LEU A 331 -14.98 -4.66 -16.19
CA LEU A 331 -16.35 -4.15 -16.27
C LEU A 331 -17.23 -5.06 -17.14
N HIS A 332 -16.74 -5.46 -18.32
CA HIS A 332 -17.48 -6.37 -19.20
C HIS A 332 -17.78 -7.72 -18.53
N PHE A 333 -16.80 -8.29 -17.83
CA PHE A 333 -17.00 -9.56 -17.10
C PHE A 333 -17.97 -9.42 -15.94
N LEU A 334 -17.91 -8.35 -15.15
CA LEU A 334 -18.86 -8.08 -14.07
C LEU A 334 -20.29 -7.87 -14.59
N LEU A 335 -20.43 -7.07 -15.65
CA LEU A 335 -21.74 -6.83 -16.27
C LEU A 335 -22.30 -8.09 -16.93
N ALA A 336 -21.46 -8.93 -17.51
CA ALA A 336 -21.84 -10.23 -18.05
C ALA A 336 -22.20 -11.23 -16.95
N ALA A 337 -21.56 -11.17 -15.79
CA ALA A 337 -21.93 -11.97 -14.64
C ALA A 337 -23.27 -11.54 -14.01
N GLY A 338 -23.77 -10.34 -14.34
CA GLY A 338 -25.06 -9.81 -13.87
C GLY A 338 -24.98 -8.81 -12.72
N ALA A 339 -23.83 -8.16 -12.50
CA ALA A 339 -23.72 -7.09 -11.50
C ALA A 339 -24.75 -5.98 -11.78
N SER A 340 -25.53 -5.57 -10.78
CA SER A 340 -26.54 -4.51 -10.93
C SER A 340 -25.89 -3.14 -11.05
N ILE A 341 -24.80 -2.90 -10.31
CA ILE A 341 -24.00 -1.69 -10.38
C ILE A 341 -22.51 -2.07 -10.32
N VAL A 342 -21.72 -1.45 -11.19
CA VAL A 342 -20.25 -1.38 -11.05
C VAL A 342 -19.90 0.08 -10.75
N GLN A 343 -19.30 0.31 -9.57
CA GLN A 343 -18.87 1.63 -9.10
C GLN A 343 -17.38 1.80 -9.37
N LEU A 344 -17.00 2.92 -9.95
CA LEU A 344 -15.60 3.36 -10.06
C LEU A 344 -15.30 4.37 -8.95
N ASP A 345 -14.25 4.12 -8.17
CA ASP A 345 -13.85 4.99 -7.05
C ASP A 345 -12.68 5.88 -7.46
N GLU A 346 -12.91 7.19 -7.41
CA GLU A 346 -11.94 8.24 -7.75
C GLU A 346 -11.80 9.29 -6.62
N PRO A 347 -11.62 8.92 -5.35
CA PRO A 347 -11.57 9.88 -4.25
C PRO A 347 -10.41 10.87 -4.37
N VAL A 348 -9.36 10.51 -5.10
CA VAL A 348 -8.20 11.39 -5.36
C VAL A 348 -8.58 12.63 -6.17
N LEU A 349 -9.69 12.61 -6.92
CA LEU A 349 -10.17 13.80 -7.63
C LEU A 349 -10.56 14.93 -6.67
N SER A 350 -11.14 14.60 -5.52
CA SER A 350 -11.42 15.57 -4.45
C SER A 350 -10.12 16.20 -3.93
N GLU A 351 -9.06 15.41 -3.75
CA GLU A 351 -7.73 15.92 -3.36
C GLU A 351 -7.12 16.83 -4.43
N VAL A 352 -7.25 16.46 -5.72
CA VAL A 352 -6.75 17.27 -6.84
C VAL A 352 -7.40 18.67 -6.83
N VAL A 353 -8.70 18.74 -6.56
CA VAL A 353 -9.46 20.01 -6.57
C VAL A 353 -9.23 20.83 -5.30
N TYR A 354 -9.24 20.22 -4.14
CA TYR A 354 -9.27 20.92 -2.85
C TYR A 354 -7.93 20.90 -2.11
N GLY A 355 -7.05 19.91 -2.37
CA GLY A 355 -5.78 19.73 -1.68
C GLY A 355 -4.73 20.81 -1.99
N ALA A 356 -4.86 21.51 -3.13
CA ALA A 356 -3.94 22.58 -3.51
C ALA A 356 -4.06 23.86 -2.65
N SER A 357 -5.12 24.00 -1.84
CA SER A 357 -5.48 25.26 -1.15
C SER A 357 -5.15 25.28 0.33
N GLY A 358 -4.63 24.21 0.93
CA GLY A 358 -4.46 24.13 2.39
C GLY A 358 -3.13 23.53 2.83
N ALA A 359 -2.31 24.35 3.50
CA ALA A 359 -1.20 23.84 4.31
C ALA A 359 -1.77 22.98 5.46
N GLY A 360 -1.50 21.67 5.45
CA GLY A 360 -1.80 20.74 6.55
C GLY A 360 -2.92 19.74 6.34
N GLY A 361 -3.46 19.60 5.12
CA GLY A 361 -4.39 18.49 4.81
C GLY A 361 -3.66 17.15 4.75
N ARG A 362 -4.25 16.09 5.34
CA ARG A 362 -3.76 14.74 5.17
C ARG A 362 -3.85 14.33 3.71
N THR A 363 -2.76 13.84 3.15
CA THR A 363 -2.72 13.29 1.80
C THR A 363 -3.33 11.90 1.82
N PHE A 364 -4.27 11.62 0.92
CA PHE A 364 -4.73 10.25 0.71
C PHE A 364 -3.54 9.38 0.29
N MET A 365 -3.48 8.18 0.84
CA MET A 365 -2.46 7.16 0.58
C MET A 365 -2.13 7.00 -0.92
N CYS A 366 -3.16 7.12 -1.77
CA CYS A 366 -3.04 6.96 -3.22
C CYS A 366 -2.56 8.22 -3.96
N GLY A 367 -2.53 9.38 -3.31
CA GLY A 367 -2.12 10.65 -3.92
C GLY A 367 -0.66 11.02 -3.70
N ALA A 368 0.01 10.34 -2.73
CA ALA A 368 1.32 10.73 -2.24
C ALA A 368 2.47 10.57 -3.26
N LEU A 369 2.34 9.67 -4.23
CA LEU A 369 3.46 9.21 -5.05
C LEU A 369 3.54 9.84 -6.47
N GLY A 370 2.56 10.62 -6.88
CA GLY A 370 2.52 11.14 -8.25
C GLY A 370 2.94 12.60 -8.36
N ALA A 371 3.79 12.94 -9.32
CA ALA A 371 4.05 14.33 -9.69
C ALA A 371 2.73 15.06 -9.96
N ARG A 372 2.57 16.27 -9.37
CA ARG A 372 1.36 17.07 -9.52
C ARG A 372 1.50 17.96 -10.78
N ARG A 373 0.54 17.82 -11.70
CA ARG A 373 0.35 18.75 -12.82
C ARG A 373 -0.67 19.83 -12.43
N PRO A 374 -0.84 20.85 -13.28
CA PRO A 374 -1.94 21.79 -13.14
C PRO A 374 -3.29 21.07 -12.99
N VAL A 375 -4.15 21.57 -12.09
CA VAL A 375 -5.43 20.94 -11.75
C VAL A 375 -6.29 20.67 -12.99
N ASP A 376 -6.37 21.64 -13.91
CA ASP A 376 -7.18 21.51 -15.12
C ASP A 376 -6.69 20.37 -16.04
N GLU A 377 -5.38 20.18 -16.12
CA GLU A 377 -4.78 19.09 -16.90
C GLU A 377 -5.06 17.71 -16.26
N GLU A 378 -4.92 17.60 -14.93
CA GLU A 378 -5.23 16.36 -14.22
C GLU A 378 -6.72 16.01 -14.30
N LEU A 379 -7.62 16.98 -14.19
CA LEU A 379 -9.06 16.78 -14.35
C LEU A 379 -9.43 16.38 -15.78
N ALA A 380 -8.82 17.02 -16.78
CA ALA A 380 -9.03 16.65 -18.19
C ALA A 380 -8.56 15.19 -18.43
N PHE A 381 -7.38 14.84 -17.93
CA PHE A 381 -6.84 13.48 -18.04
C PHE A 381 -7.75 12.46 -17.35
N ALA A 382 -8.18 12.72 -16.11
CA ALA A 382 -9.09 11.84 -15.38
C ALA A 382 -10.43 11.64 -16.11
N ARG A 383 -11.03 12.73 -16.63
CA ARG A 383 -12.26 12.67 -17.43
C ARG A 383 -12.09 11.80 -18.67
N ASP A 384 -10.97 11.96 -19.39
CA ASP A 384 -10.72 11.23 -20.63
C ASP A 384 -10.51 9.73 -20.34
N LEU A 385 -9.83 9.38 -19.25
CA LEU A 385 -9.67 7.99 -18.79
C LEU A 385 -11.02 7.36 -18.39
N LEU A 386 -11.82 8.07 -17.57
CA LEU A 386 -13.15 7.61 -17.18
C LEU A 386 -14.05 7.43 -18.41
N GLY A 387 -14.05 8.40 -19.34
CA GLY A 387 -14.78 8.29 -20.58
C GLY A 387 -14.41 7.05 -21.39
N ALA A 388 -13.10 6.78 -21.53
CA ALA A 388 -12.60 5.61 -22.24
C ALA A 388 -12.97 4.28 -21.56
N VAL A 389 -12.94 4.22 -20.22
CA VAL A 389 -13.31 3.00 -19.48
C VAL A 389 -14.78 2.66 -19.66
N VAL A 390 -15.69 3.65 -19.65
CA VAL A 390 -17.14 3.42 -19.66
C VAL A 390 -17.77 3.45 -21.06
N GLU A 391 -16.99 3.73 -22.11
CA GLU A 391 -17.48 3.86 -23.48
C GLU A 391 -18.24 2.60 -23.95
N GLY A 392 -19.49 2.79 -24.43
CA GLY A 392 -20.35 1.74 -24.93
C GLY A 392 -20.97 0.80 -23.87
N LEU A 393 -20.72 1.03 -22.58
CA LEU A 393 -21.32 0.26 -21.50
C LEU A 393 -22.67 0.86 -21.04
N PRO A 394 -23.58 0.06 -20.46
CA PRO A 394 -24.89 0.53 -19.97
C PRO A 394 -24.72 1.47 -18.78
N ARG A 395 -24.96 2.76 -19.00
CA ARG A 395 -24.73 3.83 -18.01
C ARG A 395 -25.56 3.68 -16.75
N GLU A 396 -26.75 3.13 -16.85
CA GLU A 396 -27.67 2.84 -15.74
C GLU A 396 -27.14 1.80 -14.76
N ARG A 397 -26.06 1.08 -15.14
CA ARG A 397 -25.38 0.08 -14.31
C ARG A 397 -23.99 0.55 -13.84
N LEU A 398 -23.67 1.79 -14.06
CA LEU A 398 -22.37 2.36 -13.67
C LEU A 398 -22.58 3.46 -12.63
N ALA A 399 -21.67 3.54 -11.67
CA ALA A 399 -21.62 4.60 -10.68
C ALA A 399 -20.20 5.15 -10.58
N LEU A 400 -20.09 6.43 -10.24
CA LEU A 400 -18.83 7.10 -9.93
C LEU A 400 -18.91 7.63 -8.50
N HIS A 401 -17.89 7.33 -7.72
CA HIS A 401 -17.68 7.87 -6.38
C HIS A 401 -16.44 8.76 -6.41
N VAL A 402 -16.59 10.02 -5.95
CA VAL A 402 -15.53 11.05 -5.95
C VAL A 402 -15.34 11.63 -4.57
#